data_93700a37e2df56a7692ee75a81ff4799
#
_entry.id   93700a37e2df56a7692ee75a81ff4799
#
_cell.length_a   1.000
_cell.length_b   1.000
_cell.length_c   1.000
_cell.angle_alpha   90.00
_cell.angle_beta   90.00
_cell.angle_gamma   90.00
#
_symmetry.space_group_name_H-M   'P 1'
#
loop_
_entity.id
_entity.type
_entity.pdbx_description
1 polymer ?
#
loop_
_entity_poly.entity_id
_entity_poly.type
_entity_poly.pdbx_seq_one_letter_code
_entity_poly.pdbx_strand_id
1 'polypeptide(L)'
;MSLIDPSSASPLPGPGNTAAAVDHSRRRLLVAGAGLAAAGLLSPFARASGSPDPFTLGVAAGDPLADGFVIWTRLAPRPLEPDGRGGLTAPVQVRWQVASDPGMRHIVRQGQTVASPAWGHAVHVEVAGLAADRPYWYCFQALGARSAIGSARTLPAPHQLPDAARLGFVSCSHWELGYFSAYRHLAAEQPDLVFFLGDYIYEYSNHGEAAQKIVRPHGSGECLDLAGYRNRYALYRTDPDLQALHAGSACVATWDDHEVQNDYANRWSQDPSIAVDTFLARRAAAYRAFYEHFPLRARNRPHGADMRIYRSLDYGQLARFYVLDGRQYRSEQPCPQANGWRGGHVVDDSCHERTDPRRSMLGWEQEHWLHGAFAQSAARWNVIAQDLLVAPMQQHGRDGVFGHWTDGWDGYPATRTRMLDAIAKTRLRNPVFWGGDIHSYWVTDLKADPANPDSPTLATEFVGTSVTSDGQSNAELQQTMALNPHVHYAEGETRGYVSVTLTPGRMETRLQGISDRRDRQATVSTLKRFVVEDGKAGAVEA
;
A
#
# COMPACT_ATOMS: atom_id res chain seq x y z
N MET A 1 25.26 56.94 26.10
CA MET A 1 24.80 58.11 26.84
C MET A 1 23.53 57.71 27.50
N SER A 2 23.62 57.24 28.69
CA SER A 2 23.38 57.94 29.97
C SER A 2 21.93 58.17 30.21
N LEU A 3 21.35 57.35 31.11
CA LEU A 3 21.03 57.60 32.52
C LEU A 3 19.60 58.20 32.66
N ILE A 4 18.72 57.90 33.55
CA ILE A 4 18.73 57.57 35.00
C ILE A 4 17.29 57.15 35.40
N ASP A 5 17.17 56.19 36.30
CA ASP A 5 16.12 55.95 37.31
C ASP A 5 16.04 57.16 38.31
N PRO A 6 15.10 57.37 39.24
CA PRO A 6 14.45 56.40 40.10
C PRO A 6 13.09 56.78 40.77
N SER A 7 12.61 55.81 41.56
CA SER A 7 12.02 55.91 42.93
C SER A 7 10.52 56.09 43.14
N SER A 8 9.96 55.10 43.75
CA SER A 8 9.46 54.95 45.14
C SER A 8 8.07 55.51 45.48
N ALA A 9 7.21 54.65 45.95
CA ALA A 9 6.58 54.66 47.27
C ALA A 9 5.35 53.73 47.36
N SER A 10 5.43 52.82 48.31
CA SER A 10 4.23 52.15 48.87
C SER A 10 3.47 53.11 49.81
N PRO A 11 2.18 52.89 50.09
CA PRO A 11 1.82 52.23 51.35
C PRO A 11 0.63 51.23 51.30
N LEU A 12 0.57 50.38 52.31
CA LEU A 12 -0.42 49.44 52.80
C LEU A 12 -1.63 50.13 53.50
N PRO A 13 -2.69 49.43 54.09
CA PRO A 13 -3.34 48.13 53.79
C PRO A 13 -4.88 48.08 53.87
N GLY A 14 -5.48 46.93 53.44
CA GLY A 14 -6.62 46.25 54.01
C GLY A 14 -8.04 46.61 53.53
N PRO A 15 -9.11 45.79 53.77
CA PRO A 15 -9.14 44.40 54.23
C PRO A 15 -10.00 43.44 53.39
N GLY A 16 -9.71 42.20 53.53
CA GLY A 16 -10.61 41.05 53.57
C GLY A 16 -11.67 40.77 52.53
N ASN A 17 -11.46 39.71 51.71
CA ASN A 17 -12.56 38.81 51.38
C ASN A 17 -11.97 37.40 51.08
N THR A 18 -12.45 36.47 51.90
CA THR A 18 -12.19 35.02 51.80
C THR A 18 -12.90 34.46 50.59
N ALA A 19 -12.17 34.03 49.58
CA ALA A 19 -12.66 33.14 48.54
C ALA A 19 -11.90 31.79 48.64
N ALA A 20 -12.66 30.73 48.75
CA ALA A 20 -12.25 29.38 49.04
C ALA A 20 -11.19 28.85 48.03
N ALA A 21 -10.13 28.27 48.56
CA ALA A 21 -9.19 27.47 47.78
C ALA A 21 -9.89 26.25 47.18
N VAL A 22 -10.05 26.25 45.88
CA VAL A 22 -10.53 25.09 45.14
C VAL A 22 -9.38 24.08 45.07
N ASP A 23 -9.59 22.96 45.71
CA ASP A 23 -8.67 21.84 45.87
C ASP A 23 -8.24 21.26 44.50
N HIS A 24 -7.03 21.61 44.07
CA HIS A 24 -6.39 21.10 42.87
C HIS A 24 -6.01 19.60 42.94
N SER A 25 -6.11 18.99 44.12
CA SER A 25 -5.79 17.57 44.35
C SER A 25 -6.89 16.63 43.76
N ARG A 26 -8.16 17.05 43.74
CA ARG A 26 -9.25 16.24 43.19
C ARG A 26 -9.25 16.17 41.66
N ARG A 27 -8.77 17.21 40.96
CA ARG A 27 -8.64 17.17 39.49
C ARG A 27 -7.48 16.29 39.01
N ARG A 28 -6.40 16.19 39.76
CA ARG A 28 -5.28 15.27 39.42
C ARG A 28 -5.61 13.80 39.65
N LEU A 29 -6.48 13.47 40.58
CA LEU A 29 -6.94 12.11 40.82
C LEU A 29 -7.94 11.62 39.75
N LEU A 30 -8.76 12.50 39.16
CA LEU A 30 -9.68 12.12 38.08
C LEU A 30 -8.98 11.94 36.73
N VAL A 31 -7.88 12.66 36.46
CA VAL A 31 -7.07 12.46 35.24
C VAL A 31 -6.19 11.19 35.36
N ALA A 32 -5.70 10.85 36.57
CA ALA A 32 -4.98 9.61 36.79
C ALA A 32 -5.90 8.36 36.76
N GLY A 33 -7.19 8.51 37.15
CA GLY A 33 -8.17 7.43 37.08
C GLY A 33 -8.62 7.08 35.66
N ALA A 34 -8.68 8.04 34.74
CA ALA A 34 -9.06 7.81 33.35
C ALA A 34 -7.91 7.16 32.53
N GLY A 35 -6.65 7.40 32.89
CA GLY A 35 -5.50 6.78 32.24
C GLY A 35 -5.29 5.30 32.63
N LEU A 36 -5.72 4.89 33.82
CA LEU A 36 -5.60 3.51 34.29
C LEU A 36 -6.78 2.62 33.86
N ALA A 37 -7.94 3.20 33.51
CA ALA A 37 -9.08 2.42 32.99
C ALA A 37 -8.92 2.00 31.53
N ALA A 38 -8.09 2.69 30.73
CA ALA A 38 -7.78 2.30 29.34
C ALA A 38 -6.71 1.19 29.24
N ALA A 39 -5.86 1.02 30.28
CA ALA A 39 -4.87 -0.06 30.33
C ALA A 39 -5.42 -1.39 30.91
N GLY A 40 -6.63 -1.39 31.45
CA GLY A 40 -7.24 -2.54 32.14
C GLY A 40 -8.09 -3.48 31.26
N LEU A 41 -8.21 -3.26 29.96
CA LEU A 41 -9.02 -4.11 29.05
C LEU A 41 -8.21 -5.07 28.18
N LEU A 42 -6.91 -5.15 28.37
CA LEU A 42 -6.09 -6.25 27.86
C LEU A 42 -6.02 -7.34 28.94
N SER A 43 -7.13 -8.03 29.22
CA SER A 43 -7.04 -9.29 29.96
C SER A 43 -6.21 -10.26 29.12
N PRO A 44 -5.04 -10.72 29.59
CA PRO A 44 -4.39 -11.85 28.96
C PRO A 44 -5.31 -13.06 29.27
N PHE A 45 -6.03 -13.55 28.26
CA PHE A 45 -6.58 -14.89 28.35
C PHE A 45 -5.41 -15.82 28.69
N ALA A 46 -5.52 -16.50 29.83
CA ALA A 46 -4.53 -17.45 30.26
C ALA A 46 -4.30 -18.45 29.13
N ARG A 47 -3.12 -18.38 28.51
CA ARG A 47 -2.64 -19.39 27.58
C ARG A 47 -2.63 -20.73 28.32
N ALA A 48 -3.25 -21.74 27.76
CA ALA A 48 -2.94 -23.11 28.16
C ALA A 48 -1.43 -23.28 27.95
N SER A 49 -0.71 -23.44 29.03
CA SER A 49 0.75 -23.57 29.05
C SER A 49 1.17 -24.77 28.21
N GLY A 50 1.77 -24.51 27.04
CA GLY A 50 2.48 -25.55 26.29
C GLY A 50 2.42 -25.52 24.76
N SER A 51 1.40 -24.95 24.12
CA SER A 51 1.35 -24.93 22.65
C SER A 51 1.76 -23.57 22.09
N PRO A 52 2.63 -23.51 21.05
CA PRO A 52 3.00 -22.26 20.42
C PRO A 52 1.77 -21.60 19.76
N ASP A 53 1.77 -20.26 19.74
CA ASP A 53 0.70 -19.45 19.16
C ASP A 53 0.56 -19.76 17.66
N PRO A 54 -0.59 -20.23 17.17
CA PRO A 54 -0.76 -20.48 15.74
C PRO A 54 -0.95 -19.19 14.91
N PHE A 55 -1.26 -18.06 15.54
CA PHE A 55 -1.60 -16.79 14.87
C PHE A 55 -0.42 -15.81 14.77
N THR A 56 0.81 -16.32 14.68
CA THR A 56 2.04 -15.52 14.66
C THR A 56 2.11 -14.49 13.54
N LEU A 57 1.34 -14.68 12.46
CA LEU A 57 1.30 -13.81 11.28
C LEU A 57 0.14 -12.78 11.33
N GLY A 58 -0.55 -12.72 12.47
CA GLY A 58 -1.64 -11.79 12.68
C GLY A 58 -2.92 -12.12 11.90
N VAL A 59 -3.76 -11.10 11.77
CA VAL A 59 -5.04 -11.13 11.06
C VAL A 59 -5.09 -9.97 10.06
N ALA A 60 -5.94 -10.10 9.03
CA ALA A 60 -6.16 -9.03 8.06
C ALA A 60 -7.60 -9.07 7.52
N ALA A 61 -8.09 -7.94 7.04
CA ALA A 61 -9.29 -7.88 6.22
C ALA A 61 -8.99 -7.19 4.88
N GLY A 62 -9.73 -7.55 3.83
CA GLY A 62 -9.54 -6.93 2.52
C GLY A 62 -10.71 -7.12 1.57
N ASP A 63 -10.55 -6.59 0.38
CA ASP A 63 -11.55 -6.60 -0.70
C ASP A 63 -12.98 -6.30 -0.19
N PRO A 64 -13.17 -5.17 0.53
CA PRO A 64 -14.46 -4.85 1.12
C PRO A 64 -15.52 -4.55 0.06
N LEU A 65 -16.77 -4.86 0.39
CA LEU A 65 -17.98 -4.52 -0.35
C LEU A 65 -18.96 -3.81 0.59
N ALA A 66 -20.08 -3.34 0.05
CA ALA A 66 -21.11 -2.71 0.86
C ALA A 66 -21.76 -3.67 1.88
N ASP A 67 -21.74 -4.97 1.60
CA ASP A 67 -22.37 -5.99 2.44
C ASP A 67 -21.38 -6.96 3.11
N GLY A 68 -20.05 -6.71 2.98
CA GLY A 68 -19.06 -7.61 3.58
C GLY A 68 -17.62 -7.35 3.17
N PHE A 69 -16.73 -8.24 3.57
CA PHE A 69 -15.30 -8.21 3.29
C PHE A 69 -14.69 -9.60 3.46
N VAL A 70 -13.46 -9.77 3.02
CA VAL A 70 -12.68 -10.99 3.34
C VAL A 70 -11.98 -10.80 4.67
N ILE A 71 -12.06 -11.78 5.57
CA ILE A 71 -11.20 -11.88 6.75
C ILE A 71 -10.18 -12.99 6.55
N TRP A 72 -8.96 -12.73 7.00
CA TRP A 72 -7.80 -13.56 6.73
C TRP A 72 -6.98 -13.82 7.99
N THR A 73 -6.43 -15.01 8.07
CA THR A 73 -5.29 -15.37 8.91
C THR A 73 -4.53 -16.54 8.26
N ARG A 74 -3.32 -16.80 8.73
CA ARG A 74 -2.58 -18.00 8.39
C ARG A 74 -2.06 -18.65 9.66
N LEU A 75 -2.35 -19.93 9.84
CA LEU A 75 -1.85 -20.67 11.00
C LEU A 75 -0.39 -21.06 10.75
N ALA A 76 0.51 -20.56 11.58
CA ALA A 76 1.95 -20.78 11.45
C ALA A 76 2.63 -20.72 12.83
N PRO A 77 2.48 -21.73 13.70
CA PRO A 77 3.12 -21.74 15.02
C PRO A 77 4.65 -21.64 14.96
N ARG A 78 5.27 -22.03 13.86
CA ARG A 78 6.68 -21.83 13.52
C ARG A 78 6.79 -21.22 12.11
N PRO A 79 6.59 -19.89 11.97
CA PRO A 79 6.33 -19.25 10.67
C PRO A 79 7.48 -19.35 9.66
N LEU A 80 8.72 -19.55 10.12
CA LEU A 80 9.92 -19.58 9.28
C LEU A 80 10.50 -21.01 9.14
N GLU A 81 9.68 -22.06 9.33
CA GLU A 81 10.10 -23.43 9.02
C GLU A 81 10.50 -23.56 7.54
N PRO A 82 11.63 -24.22 7.24
CA PRO A 82 12.20 -24.24 5.87
C PRO A 82 11.25 -24.76 4.79
N ASP A 83 10.29 -25.61 5.15
CA ASP A 83 9.31 -26.17 4.21
C ASP A 83 8.16 -25.20 3.84
N GLY A 84 8.14 -24.00 4.42
CA GLY A 84 7.12 -22.98 4.20
C GLY A 84 5.72 -23.33 4.73
N ARG A 85 5.59 -24.36 5.57
CA ARG A 85 4.29 -24.83 6.10
C ARG A 85 3.94 -24.24 7.47
N GLY A 86 4.86 -23.47 8.06
CA GLY A 86 4.63 -22.83 9.36
C GLY A 86 4.56 -23.79 10.54
N GLY A 87 5.09 -25.03 10.38
CA GLY A 87 5.14 -26.04 11.41
C GLY A 87 3.86 -26.88 11.59
N LEU A 88 2.97 -26.87 10.59
CA LEU A 88 1.75 -27.68 10.55
C LEU A 88 1.74 -28.59 9.33
N THR A 89 1.22 -29.82 9.51
CA THR A 89 1.17 -30.83 8.44
C THR A 89 -0.23 -31.36 8.16
N ALA A 90 -1.13 -31.27 9.15
CA ALA A 90 -2.51 -31.73 9.04
C ALA A 90 -3.50 -30.57 8.87
N PRO A 91 -4.68 -30.80 8.27
CA PRO A 91 -5.76 -29.83 8.26
C PRO A 91 -6.17 -29.43 9.68
N VAL A 92 -6.46 -28.13 9.90
CA VAL A 92 -6.85 -27.58 11.20
C VAL A 92 -8.23 -26.92 11.09
N GLN A 93 -9.13 -27.26 11.99
CA GLN A 93 -10.42 -26.56 12.12
C GLN A 93 -10.22 -25.17 12.71
N VAL A 94 -10.79 -24.16 12.05
CA VAL A 94 -10.73 -22.76 12.46
C VAL A 94 -12.15 -22.24 12.62
N ARG A 95 -12.45 -21.71 13.79
CA ARG A 95 -13.68 -20.93 14.03
C ARG A 95 -13.40 -19.46 13.79
N TRP A 96 -14.37 -18.75 13.27
CA TRP A 96 -14.30 -17.31 13.09
C TRP A 96 -15.57 -16.63 13.57
N GLN A 97 -15.43 -15.39 14.02
CA GLN A 97 -16.52 -14.55 14.52
C GLN A 97 -16.34 -13.13 14.00
N VAL A 98 -17.47 -12.48 13.68
CA VAL A 98 -17.56 -11.05 13.36
C VAL A 98 -18.59 -10.42 14.30
N ALA A 99 -18.23 -9.30 14.90
CA ALA A 99 -19.05 -8.56 15.85
C ALA A 99 -19.29 -7.12 15.39
N SER A 100 -20.34 -6.50 15.91
CA SER A 100 -20.64 -5.08 15.70
C SER A 100 -20.03 -4.15 16.77
N ASP A 101 -19.23 -4.71 17.68
CA ASP A 101 -18.55 -3.97 18.76
C ASP A 101 -17.12 -4.47 18.99
N PRO A 102 -16.19 -3.59 19.43
CA PRO A 102 -14.77 -3.94 19.60
C PRO A 102 -14.53 -4.98 20.71
N GLY A 103 -15.46 -5.14 21.65
CA GLY A 103 -15.39 -6.13 22.72
C GLY A 103 -15.86 -7.52 22.30
N MET A 104 -16.25 -7.72 21.04
CA MET A 104 -16.77 -8.98 20.50
C MET A 104 -17.95 -9.55 21.30
N ARG A 105 -18.82 -8.68 21.84
CA ARG A 105 -19.99 -9.08 22.64
C ARG A 105 -21.25 -9.33 21.80
N HIS A 106 -21.38 -8.58 20.70
CA HIS A 106 -22.52 -8.68 19.78
C HIS A 106 -22.08 -9.34 18.47
N ILE A 107 -22.03 -10.66 18.45
CA ILE A 107 -21.65 -11.45 17.28
C ILE A 107 -22.77 -11.36 16.23
N VAL A 108 -22.44 -10.85 15.04
CA VAL A 108 -23.38 -10.72 13.91
C VAL A 108 -23.20 -11.81 12.87
N ARG A 109 -22.00 -12.38 12.76
CA ARG A 109 -21.68 -13.53 11.88
C ARG A 109 -20.66 -14.42 12.57
N GLN A 110 -20.75 -15.71 12.33
CA GLN A 110 -19.77 -16.71 12.80
C GLN A 110 -19.83 -17.96 11.95
N GLY A 111 -18.77 -18.72 11.97
CA GLY A 111 -18.71 -19.99 11.24
C GLY A 111 -17.44 -20.78 11.51
N GLN A 112 -17.24 -21.79 10.70
CA GLN A 112 -16.07 -22.66 10.75
C GLN A 112 -15.52 -22.86 9.34
N THR A 113 -14.21 -23.05 9.24
CA THR A 113 -13.51 -23.38 8.00
C THR A 113 -12.32 -24.27 8.32
N VAL A 114 -11.65 -24.77 7.29
CA VAL A 114 -10.46 -25.63 7.43
C VAL A 114 -9.25 -24.91 6.89
N ALA A 115 -8.24 -24.71 7.75
CA ALA A 115 -6.91 -24.33 7.31
C ALA A 115 -6.21 -25.57 6.73
N SER A 116 -6.03 -25.59 5.40
CA SER A 116 -5.50 -26.76 4.68
C SER A 116 -3.99 -26.64 4.46
N PRO A 117 -3.20 -27.71 4.66
CA PRO A 117 -1.79 -27.74 4.30
C PRO A 117 -1.55 -27.50 2.81
N ALA A 118 -2.52 -27.86 1.96
CA ALA A 118 -2.48 -27.57 0.53
C ALA A 118 -2.38 -26.06 0.22
N TRP A 119 -2.89 -25.20 1.10
CA TRP A 119 -2.85 -23.73 0.98
C TRP A 119 -2.03 -23.09 2.11
N GLY A 120 -0.96 -23.75 2.56
CA GLY A 120 -0.06 -23.24 3.58
C GLY A 120 -0.76 -22.88 4.90
N HIS A 121 -1.91 -23.50 5.18
CA HIS A 121 -2.79 -23.19 6.32
C HIS A 121 -3.34 -21.76 6.33
N ALA A 122 -3.39 -21.08 5.17
CA ALA A 122 -4.09 -19.81 5.00
C ALA A 122 -5.60 -20.01 5.10
N VAL A 123 -6.27 -19.04 5.70
CA VAL A 123 -7.72 -18.99 5.88
C VAL A 123 -8.25 -17.72 5.21
N HIS A 124 -9.17 -17.88 4.29
CA HIS A 124 -9.94 -16.80 3.68
C HIS A 124 -11.41 -17.06 3.94
N VAL A 125 -12.08 -16.09 4.54
CA VAL A 125 -13.53 -16.16 4.75
C VAL A 125 -14.18 -14.93 4.15
N GLU A 126 -14.98 -15.13 3.12
CA GLU A 126 -15.81 -14.07 2.55
C GLU A 126 -17.04 -13.87 3.44
N VAL A 127 -17.00 -12.86 4.29
CA VAL A 127 -18.13 -12.47 5.14
C VAL A 127 -19.10 -11.64 4.31
N ALA A 128 -20.39 -11.97 4.38
CA ALA A 128 -21.45 -11.28 3.65
C ALA A 128 -22.69 -11.04 4.53
N GLY A 129 -23.62 -10.21 4.03
CA GLY A 129 -24.87 -9.88 4.72
C GLY A 129 -24.69 -8.96 5.92
N LEU A 130 -23.64 -8.15 5.92
CA LEU A 130 -23.41 -7.07 6.87
C LEU A 130 -24.11 -5.79 6.41
N ALA A 131 -24.38 -4.86 7.32
CA ALA A 131 -24.89 -3.55 6.97
C ALA A 131 -23.78 -2.70 6.34
N ALA A 132 -24.12 -1.89 5.35
CA ALA A 132 -23.20 -1.01 4.65
C ALA A 132 -22.71 0.14 5.52
N ASP A 133 -21.51 0.66 5.22
CA ASP A 133 -20.91 1.84 5.85
C ASP A 133 -20.76 1.73 7.37
N ARG A 134 -20.36 0.53 7.86
CA ARG A 134 -20.22 0.28 9.28
C ARG A 134 -18.90 -0.42 9.62
N PRO A 135 -18.28 -0.10 10.78
CA PRO A 135 -17.16 -0.84 11.30
C PRO A 135 -17.63 -2.18 11.90
N TYR A 136 -16.81 -3.19 11.75
CA TYR A 136 -16.96 -4.51 12.36
C TYR A 136 -15.62 -5.00 12.87
N TRP A 137 -15.67 -5.89 13.88
CA TRP A 137 -14.51 -6.52 14.49
C TRP A 137 -14.58 -8.02 14.29
N TYR A 138 -13.44 -8.65 14.11
CA TYR A 138 -13.38 -10.08 13.83
C TYR A 138 -12.21 -10.76 14.54
N CYS A 139 -12.32 -12.05 14.78
CA CYS A 139 -11.24 -12.89 15.29
C CYS A 139 -11.40 -14.34 14.85
N PHE A 140 -10.32 -15.10 15.04
CA PHE A 140 -10.25 -16.53 14.76
C PHE A 140 -9.91 -17.30 16.02
N GLN A 141 -10.29 -18.60 16.04
CA GLN A 141 -9.95 -19.54 17.10
C GLN A 141 -9.51 -20.86 16.47
N ALA A 142 -8.36 -21.36 16.85
CA ALA A 142 -7.79 -22.65 16.41
C ALA A 142 -6.79 -23.17 17.43
N LEU A 143 -6.65 -24.50 17.54
CA LEU A 143 -5.66 -25.15 18.40
C LEU A 143 -5.65 -24.65 19.85
N GLY A 144 -6.84 -24.31 20.39
CA GLY A 144 -6.98 -23.79 21.75
C GLY A 144 -6.59 -22.32 21.96
N ALA A 145 -6.16 -21.63 20.90
CA ALA A 145 -5.78 -20.21 20.93
C ALA A 145 -6.82 -19.33 20.23
N ARG A 146 -6.81 -18.03 20.58
CA ARG A 146 -7.58 -16.98 19.92
C ARG A 146 -6.61 -15.96 19.31
N SER A 147 -6.89 -15.53 18.07
CA SER A 147 -6.14 -14.48 17.40
C SER A 147 -6.32 -13.11 18.06
N ALA A 148 -5.51 -12.14 17.66
CA ALA A 148 -5.83 -10.74 17.84
C ALA A 148 -7.21 -10.42 17.24
N ILE A 149 -7.86 -9.35 17.73
CA ILE A 149 -9.08 -8.81 17.14
C ILE A 149 -8.67 -7.85 16.03
N GLY A 150 -9.12 -8.14 14.81
CA GLY A 150 -9.02 -7.21 13.69
C GLY A 150 -10.29 -6.38 13.53
N SER A 151 -10.21 -5.29 12.80
CA SER A 151 -11.34 -4.44 12.41
C SER A 151 -11.34 -4.14 10.92
N ALA A 152 -12.54 -3.99 10.37
CA ALA A 152 -12.74 -3.57 8.99
C ALA A 152 -14.08 -2.84 8.85
N ARG A 153 -14.17 -1.95 7.87
CA ARG A 153 -15.40 -1.25 7.53
C ARG A 153 -15.99 -1.82 6.24
N THR A 154 -17.30 -2.06 6.20
CA THR A 154 -18.02 -2.28 4.95
C THR A 154 -18.08 -0.97 4.16
N LEU A 155 -18.05 -1.06 2.84
CA LEU A 155 -18.15 0.13 2.00
C LEU A 155 -19.55 0.74 2.08
N PRO A 156 -19.69 2.04 1.75
CA PRO A 156 -21.00 2.67 1.58
C PRO A 156 -21.81 1.95 0.48
N ALA A 157 -23.13 1.93 0.64
CA ALA A 157 -24.01 1.35 -0.38
C ALA A 157 -23.90 2.11 -1.72
N PRO A 158 -24.17 1.46 -2.88
CA PRO A 158 -23.95 2.07 -4.20
C PRO A 158 -24.69 3.39 -4.44
N HIS A 159 -25.80 3.64 -3.73
CA HIS A 159 -26.58 4.88 -3.82
C HIS A 159 -26.18 5.94 -2.79
N GLN A 160 -25.27 5.64 -1.86
CA GLN A 160 -24.82 6.58 -0.84
C GLN A 160 -23.67 7.44 -1.35
N LEU A 161 -23.71 8.73 -1.07
CA LEU A 161 -22.59 9.66 -1.22
C LEU A 161 -22.08 10.02 0.17
N PRO A 162 -21.05 9.34 0.69
CA PRO A 162 -20.50 9.67 2.00
C PRO A 162 -19.81 11.04 2.00
N ASP A 163 -19.76 11.67 3.18
CA ASP A 163 -19.13 13.00 3.34
C ASP A 163 -17.62 12.95 3.15
N ALA A 164 -16.98 11.83 3.51
CA ALA A 164 -15.54 11.65 3.35
C ALA A 164 -15.15 10.17 3.34
N ALA A 165 -13.94 9.89 2.81
CA ALA A 165 -13.18 8.67 2.99
C ALA A 165 -11.75 9.01 3.41
N ARG A 166 -11.21 8.28 4.39
CA ARG A 166 -9.79 8.35 4.80
C ARG A 166 -9.08 7.15 4.22
N LEU A 167 -8.08 7.42 3.40
CA LEU A 167 -7.41 6.41 2.60
C LEU A 167 -5.90 6.55 2.82
N GLY A 168 -5.17 5.46 2.62
CA GLY A 168 -3.73 5.50 2.56
C GLY A 168 -3.21 4.58 1.48
N PHE A 169 -2.04 4.90 0.91
CA PHE A 169 -1.35 3.95 0.05
C PHE A 169 0.15 3.90 0.34
N VAL A 170 0.71 2.72 0.10
CA VAL A 170 2.08 2.34 0.44
C VAL A 170 2.63 1.39 -0.61
N SER A 171 3.97 1.37 -0.77
CA SER A 171 4.68 0.42 -1.63
C SER A 171 6.12 0.23 -1.15
N CYS A 172 6.83 -0.73 -1.72
CA CYS A 172 8.29 -0.87 -1.66
C CYS A 172 8.83 -1.02 -0.23
N SER A 173 8.39 -2.10 0.45
CA SER A 173 8.71 -2.40 1.85
C SER A 173 9.89 -3.37 1.97
N HIS A 174 11.10 -2.94 1.63
CA HIS A 174 12.27 -3.81 1.70
C HIS A 174 12.67 -4.11 3.15
N TRP A 175 12.46 -5.34 3.60
CA TRP A 175 12.76 -5.78 4.98
C TRP A 175 14.17 -5.45 5.44
N GLU A 176 15.18 -5.70 4.58
CA GLU A 176 16.57 -5.54 4.98
C GLU A 176 16.98 -4.09 5.18
N LEU A 177 16.26 -3.13 4.58
CA LEU A 177 16.68 -1.73 4.57
C LEU A 177 16.07 -0.88 5.69
N GLY A 178 15.18 -1.45 6.52
CA GLY A 178 14.63 -0.68 7.64
C GLY A 178 13.52 -1.38 8.41
N TYR A 179 12.98 -0.66 9.40
CA TYR A 179 11.79 -1.03 10.17
C TYR A 179 10.55 -0.40 9.55
N PHE A 180 9.40 -1.05 9.73
CA PHE A 180 8.15 -0.62 9.11
C PHE A 180 7.40 0.45 9.93
N SER A 181 8.13 1.41 10.53
CA SER A 181 7.54 2.49 11.33
C SER A 181 6.52 3.34 10.56
N ALA A 182 6.64 3.46 9.24
CA ALA A 182 5.63 4.10 8.38
C ALA A 182 4.25 3.44 8.53
N TYR A 183 4.18 2.11 8.61
CA TYR A 183 2.93 1.38 8.83
C TYR A 183 2.30 1.67 10.20
N ARG A 184 3.10 1.83 11.26
CA ARG A 184 2.60 2.23 12.57
C ARG A 184 1.92 3.58 12.52
N HIS A 185 2.54 4.56 11.84
CA HIS A 185 1.98 5.90 11.72
C HIS A 185 0.70 5.90 10.87
N LEU A 186 0.69 5.18 9.74
CA LEU A 186 -0.52 5.04 8.91
C LEU A 186 -1.64 4.35 9.69
N ALA A 187 -1.34 3.29 10.47
CA ALA A 187 -2.32 2.63 11.32
C ALA A 187 -2.93 3.57 12.37
N ALA A 188 -2.11 4.48 12.94
CA ALA A 188 -2.58 5.47 13.91
C ALA A 188 -3.53 6.52 13.29
N GLU A 189 -3.47 6.76 11.99
CA GLU A 189 -4.44 7.61 11.26
C GLU A 189 -5.81 6.94 11.06
N GLN A 190 -5.92 5.63 11.32
CA GLN A 190 -7.16 4.83 11.19
C GLN A 190 -7.83 5.00 9.82
N PRO A 191 -7.15 4.69 8.71
CA PRO A 191 -7.75 4.79 7.38
C PRO A 191 -8.91 3.79 7.21
N ASP A 192 -9.92 4.18 6.44
CA ASP A 192 -11.02 3.31 6.04
C ASP A 192 -10.53 2.18 5.11
N LEU A 193 -9.58 2.51 4.22
CA LEU A 193 -8.91 1.57 3.31
C LEU A 193 -7.42 1.89 3.19
N VAL A 194 -6.61 0.84 3.07
CA VAL A 194 -5.18 0.93 2.73
C VAL A 194 -4.91 0.20 1.42
N PHE A 195 -4.23 0.88 0.50
CA PHE A 195 -3.80 0.30 -0.77
C PHE A 195 -2.32 -0.07 -0.70
N PHE A 196 -2.01 -1.34 -0.95
CA PHE A 196 -0.65 -1.82 -1.16
C PHE A 196 -0.41 -1.89 -2.66
N LEU A 197 0.49 -1.04 -3.15
CA LEU A 197 0.72 -0.82 -4.58
C LEU A 197 2.00 -1.49 -5.08
N GLY A 198 2.25 -2.71 -4.61
CA GLY A 198 3.39 -3.52 -5.02
C GLY A 198 4.60 -3.43 -4.11
N ASP A 199 5.55 -4.32 -4.35
CA ASP A 199 6.77 -4.50 -3.56
C ASP A 199 6.49 -4.67 -2.06
N TYR A 200 5.46 -5.44 -1.76
CA TYR A 200 5.15 -5.81 -0.37
C TYR A 200 6.26 -6.67 0.23
N ILE A 201 6.91 -7.49 -0.57
CA ILE A 201 8.12 -8.23 -0.24
C ILE A 201 9.20 -7.95 -1.29
N TYR A 202 10.45 -8.32 -0.98
CA TYR A 202 11.55 -8.41 -1.93
C TYR A 202 12.04 -9.85 -1.95
N GLU A 203 12.10 -10.45 -3.14
CA GLU A 203 12.42 -11.86 -3.33
C GLU A 203 13.89 -12.18 -3.10
N TYR A 204 14.77 -11.21 -3.31
CA TYR A 204 16.23 -11.34 -3.13
C TYR A 204 16.70 -10.88 -1.73
N SER A 205 17.95 -11.12 -1.43
CA SER A 205 18.65 -10.56 -0.28
C SER A 205 19.85 -9.74 -0.74
N ASN A 206 20.13 -8.63 -0.04
CA ASN A 206 21.24 -7.77 -0.35
C ASN A 206 22.58 -8.49 -0.11
N HIS A 207 23.53 -8.28 -0.99
CA HIS A 207 24.89 -8.84 -0.92
C HIS A 207 25.93 -7.81 -1.40
N GLY A 208 27.22 -8.13 -1.26
CA GLY A 208 28.30 -7.24 -1.63
C GLY A 208 28.24 -5.91 -0.87
N GLU A 209 28.36 -4.79 -1.55
CA GLU A 209 28.29 -3.44 -0.96
C GLU A 209 26.91 -3.13 -0.41
N ALA A 210 25.84 -3.60 -1.04
CA ALA A 210 24.48 -3.41 -0.53
C ALA A 210 24.24 -4.06 0.82
N ALA A 211 24.98 -5.12 1.16
CA ALA A 211 24.89 -5.76 2.48
C ALA A 211 25.29 -4.84 3.63
N GLN A 212 26.08 -3.79 3.38
CA GLN A 212 26.47 -2.81 4.40
C GLN A 212 25.30 -1.93 4.87
N LYS A 213 24.21 -1.90 4.10
CA LYS A 213 22.99 -1.16 4.43
C LYS A 213 21.96 -1.99 5.21
N ILE A 214 22.21 -3.29 5.40
CA ILE A 214 21.26 -4.21 6.05
C ILE A 214 21.06 -3.81 7.51
N VAL A 215 19.80 -3.54 7.86
CA VAL A 215 19.34 -3.24 9.24
C VAL A 215 18.88 -4.54 9.92
N ARG A 216 18.18 -5.40 9.17
CA ARG A 216 17.68 -6.69 9.63
C ARG A 216 17.69 -7.69 8.47
N PRO A 217 18.46 -8.81 8.55
CA PRO A 217 18.62 -9.69 7.41
C PRO A 217 17.33 -10.48 7.10
N HIS A 218 17.14 -10.84 5.84
CA HIS A 218 16.11 -11.81 5.44
C HIS A 218 16.35 -13.20 6.04
N GLY A 219 17.61 -13.57 6.26
CA GLY A 219 17.99 -14.88 6.78
C GLY A 219 17.88 -16.02 5.76
N SER A 220 17.58 -15.71 4.50
CA SER A 220 17.48 -16.65 3.38
C SER A 220 17.94 -15.98 2.08
N GLY A 221 18.30 -16.78 1.08
CA GLY A 221 18.62 -16.29 -0.25
C GLY A 221 17.40 -15.85 -1.06
N GLU A 222 17.58 -15.78 -2.38
CA GLU A 222 16.51 -15.44 -3.32
C GLU A 222 15.38 -16.48 -3.30
N CYS A 223 14.13 -16.02 -3.43
CA CYS A 223 12.95 -16.88 -3.50
C CYS A 223 12.81 -17.46 -4.90
N LEU A 224 12.92 -18.77 -5.03
CA LEU A 224 12.84 -19.49 -6.31
C LEU A 224 11.65 -20.46 -6.37
N ASP A 225 11.11 -20.83 -5.21
CA ASP A 225 10.04 -21.81 -5.07
C ASP A 225 8.98 -21.39 -4.05
N LEU A 226 7.94 -22.19 -3.91
CA LEU A 226 6.81 -21.90 -3.02
C LEU A 226 7.22 -21.79 -1.54
N ALA A 227 8.17 -22.60 -1.09
CA ALA A 227 8.63 -22.56 0.30
C ALA A 227 9.39 -21.27 0.59
N GLY A 228 10.26 -20.85 -0.33
CA GLY A 228 10.98 -19.59 -0.27
C GLY A 228 10.03 -18.39 -0.20
N TYR A 229 9.07 -18.28 -1.12
CA TYR A 229 8.08 -17.19 -1.11
C TYR A 229 7.21 -17.21 0.15
N ARG A 230 6.70 -18.36 0.59
CA ARG A 230 5.92 -18.48 1.83
C ARG A 230 6.70 -17.98 3.05
N ASN A 231 7.97 -18.34 3.16
CA ASN A 231 8.84 -17.92 4.25
C ASN A 231 9.16 -16.42 4.17
N ARG A 232 9.33 -15.88 2.96
CA ARG A 232 9.55 -14.46 2.76
C ARG A 232 8.32 -13.64 3.19
N TYR A 233 7.12 -14.00 2.76
CA TYR A 233 5.88 -13.37 3.24
C TYR A 233 5.69 -13.56 4.74
N ALA A 234 5.96 -14.76 5.28
CA ALA A 234 5.84 -15.01 6.70
C ALA A 234 6.78 -14.11 7.51
N LEU A 235 8.03 -13.93 7.07
CA LEU A 235 8.99 -13.04 7.71
C LEU A 235 8.44 -11.61 7.80
N TYR A 236 7.96 -11.05 6.71
CA TYR A 236 7.38 -9.70 6.67
C TYR A 236 6.16 -9.59 7.60
N ARG A 237 5.30 -10.61 7.59
CA ARG A 237 4.10 -10.66 8.44
C ARG A 237 4.40 -10.85 9.93
N THR A 238 5.65 -11.13 10.33
CA THR A 238 6.04 -11.09 11.75
C THR A 238 6.28 -9.67 12.28
N ASP A 239 6.37 -8.66 11.40
CA ASP A 239 6.57 -7.28 11.83
C ASP A 239 5.32 -6.73 12.54
N PRO A 240 5.45 -6.22 13.78
CA PRO A 240 4.30 -5.79 14.58
C PRO A 240 3.60 -4.55 14.02
N ASP A 241 4.33 -3.63 13.37
CA ASP A 241 3.75 -2.42 12.79
C ASP A 241 2.92 -2.77 11.54
N LEU A 242 3.39 -3.71 10.72
CA LEU A 242 2.64 -4.25 9.59
C LEU A 242 1.39 -5.04 10.05
N GLN A 243 1.51 -5.85 11.12
CA GLN A 243 0.36 -6.54 11.70
C GLN A 243 -0.68 -5.56 12.23
N ALA A 244 -0.25 -4.47 12.89
CA ALA A 244 -1.16 -3.46 13.41
C ALA A 244 -1.95 -2.78 12.29
N LEU A 245 -1.30 -2.42 11.17
CA LEU A 245 -1.97 -1.84 10.01
C LEU A 245 -3.01 -2.80 9.41
N HIS A 246 -2.64 -4.06 9.19
CA HIS A 246 -3.56 -5.07 8.65
C HIS A 246 -4.72 -5.41 9.60
N ALA A 247 -4.49 -5.39 10.90
CA ALA A 247 -5.54 -5.62 11.89
C ALA A 247 -6.48 -4.42 12.03
N GLY A 248 -6.00 -3.19 11.76
CA GLY A 248 -6.75 -1.95 11.96
C GLY A 248 -7.60 -1.48 10.78
N SER A 249 -7.29 -1.94 9.56
CA SER A 249 -7.91 -1.43 8.33
C SER A 249 -8.08 -2.53 7.28
N ALA A 250 -9.14 -2.43 6.48
CA ALA A 250 -9.26 -3.28 5.30
C ALA A 250 -8.23 -2.86 4.24
N CYS A 251 -7.61 -3.83 3.59
CA CYS A 251 -6.64 -3.57 2.53
C CYS A 251 -7.14 -3.96 1.14
N VAL A 252 -6.59 -3.26 0.16
CA VAL A 252 -6.69 -3.55 -1.26
C VAL A 252 -5.27 -3.65 -1.78
N ALA A 253 -4.92 -4.76 -2.42
CA ALA A 253 -3.55 -4.99 -2.86
C ALA A 253 -3.48 -5.25 -4.36
N THR A 254 -2.43 -4.77 -4.98
CA THR A 254 -1.83 -5.27 -6.21
C THR A 254 -0.38 -5.64 -5.93
N TRP A 255 0.26 -6.29 -6.87
CA TRP A 255 1.70 -6.55 -6.86
C TRP A 255 2.43 -5.59 -7.80
N ASP A 256 3.74 -5.58 -7.66
CA ASP A 256 4.68 -5.11 -8.65
C ASP A 256 5.59 -6.27 -9.08
N ASP A 257 6.84 -6.08 -9.32
CA ASP A 257 7.75 -7.12 -9.79
C ASP A 257 8.35 -7.97 -8.66
N HIS A 258 8.69 -7.38 -7.53
CA HIS A 258 9.38 -8.07 -6.43
C HIS A 258 8.52 -9.13 -5.71
N GLU A 259 7.22 -9.16 -5.92
CA GLU A 259 6.40 -10.30 -5.51
C GLU A 259 6.76 -11.57 -6.30
N VAL A 260 7.44 -11.43 -7.45
CA VAL A 260 7.92 -12.52 -8.30
C VAL A 260 9.41 -12.42 -8.54
N GLN A 261 9.85 -11.45 -9.34
CA GLN A 261 11.24 -11.19 -9.69
C GLN A 261 11.39 -9.78 -10.28
N ASN A 262 12.45 -9.08 -9.85
CA ASN A 262 12.79 -7.76 -10.38
C ASN A 262 12.62 -7.66 -11.89
N ASP A 263 11.95 -6.60 -12.36
CA ASP A 263 11.73 -6.21 -13.76
C ASP A 263 11.12 -7.31 -14.66
N TYR A 264 10.44 -8.33 -14.11
CA TYR A 264 9.82 -9.33 -14.98
C TYR A 264 8.69 -8.74 -15.83
N ALA A 265 8.54 -9.25 -17.04
CA ALA A 265 7.46 -8.89 -17.94
C ALA A 265 6.70 -10.13 -18.41
N ASN A 266 5.43 -10.28 -17.98
CA ASN A 266 4.59 -11.42 -18.36
C ASN A 266 5.30 -12.76 -18.07
N ARG A 267 5.71 -13.47 -19.12
CA ARG A 267 6.35 -14.80 -19.08
C ARG A 267 7.89 -14.76 -19.11
N TRP A 268 8.46 -13.57 -19.12
CA TRP A 268 9.90 -13.38 -19.28
C TRP A 268 10.54 -12.86 -17.99
N SER A 269 11.59 -13.56 -17.56
CA SER A 269 12.54 -13.03 -16.60
C SER A 269 13.32 -11.87 -17.21
N GLN A 270 13.79 -10.93 -16.39
CA GLN A 270 14.80 -9.96 -16.83
C GLN A 270 16.09 -10.63 -17.31
N ASP A 271 16.43 -11.79 -16.77
CA ASP A 271 17.59 -12.61 -17.16
C ASP A 271 17.22 -13.52 -18.35
N PRO A 272 17.82 -13.28 -19.55
CA PRO A 272 17.53 -14.06 -20.75
C PRO A 272 17.99 -15.52 -20.66
N SER A 273 18.86 -15.87 -19.69
CA SER A 273 19.32 -17.25 -19.48
C SER A 273 18.26 -18.13 -18.81
N ILE A 274 17.25 -17.51 -18.17
CA ILE A 274 16.16 -18.24 -17.51
C ILE A 274 15.11 -18.63 -18.56
N ALA A 275 14.94 -19.93 -18.77
CA ALA A 275 13.92 -20.46 -19.68
C ALA A 275 12.49 -20.06 -19.23
N VAL A 276 11.61 -19.79 -20.18
CA VAL A 276 10.24 -19.36 -19.94
C VAL A 276 9.49 -20.31 -19.00
N ASP A 277 9.60 -21.63 -19.20
CA ASP A 277 8.88 -22.61 -18.36
C ASP A 277 9.41 -22.61 -16.91
N THR A 278 10.71 -22.41 -16.72
CA THR A 278 11.32 -22.25 -15.38
C THR A 278 10.80 -20.99 -14.70
N PHE A 279 10.74 -19.86 -15.43
CA PHE A 279 10.20 -18.62 -14.90
C PHE A 279 8.70 -18.73 -14.57
N LEU A 280 7.90 -19.36 -15.45
CA LEU A 280 6.47 -19.57 -15.19
C LEU A 280 6.22 -20.45 -13.97
N ALA A 281 7.05 -21.46 -13.71
CA ALA A 281 6.98 -22.27 -12.49
C ALA A 281 7.26 -21.42 -11.24
N ARG A 282 8.26 -20.52 -11.29
CA ARG A 282 8.56 -19.54 -10.24
C ARG A 282 7.39 -18.59 -10.03
N ARG A 283 6.82 -18.00 -11.10
CA ARG A 283 5.67 -17.10 -11.05
C ARG A 283 4.44 -17.78 -10.42
N ALA A 284 4.20 -19.04 -10.75
CA ALA A 284 3.11 -19.83 -10.14
C ALA A 284 3.29 -19.99 -8.62
N ALA A 285 4.52 -20.23 -8.16
CA ALA A 285 4.85 -20.32 -6.73
C ALA A 285 4.66 -18.97 -6.03
N ALA A 286 5.11 -17.90 -6.65
CA ALA A 286 5.00 -16.51 -6.16
C ALA A 286 3.55 -16.06 -6.03
N TYR A 287 2.73 -16.20 -7.06
CA TYR A 287 1.31 -15.83 -7.05
C TYR A 287 0.51 -16.63 -6.03
N ARG A 288 0.86 -17.90 -5.88
CA ARG A 288 0.25 -18.72 -4.85
C ARG A 288 0.59 -18.23 -3.45
N ALA A 289 1.85 -17.91 -3.17
CA ALA A 289 2.26 -17.35 -1.89
C ALA A 289 1.63 -15.98 -1.64
N PHE A 290 1.48 -15.13 -2.66
CA PHE A 290 0.76 -13.86 -2.57
C PHE A 290 -0.69 -14.09 -2.14
N TYR A 291 -1.44 -14.96 -2.83
CA TYR A 291 -2.82 -15.28 -2.46
C TYR A 291 -2.91 -15.80 -1.02
N GLU A 292 -2.00 -16.70 -0.62
CA GLU A 292 -1.98 -17.28 0.73
C GLU A 292 -1.72 -16.25 1.85
N HIS A 293 -1.21 -15.03 1.53
CA HIS A 293 -0.84 -14.02 2.52
C HIS A 293 -1.66 -12.72 2.46
N PHE A 294 -2.58 -12.60 1.51
CA PHE A 294 -3.48 -11.45 1.42
C PHE A 294 -4.95 -11.84 1.58
N PRO A 295 -5.79 -10.98 2.15
CA PRO A 295 -7.22 -11.20 2.31
C PRO A 295 -7.98 -11.01 0.99
N LEU A 296 -7.70 -11.85 0.01
CA LEU A 296 -8.28 -11.81 -1.32
C LEU A 296 -9.48 -12.74 -1.44
N ARG A 297 -10.40 -12.42 -2.36
CA ARG A 297 -11.56 -13.25 -2.64
C ARG A 297 -11.21 -14.54 -3.38
N ALA A 298 -12.04 -15.55 -3.26
CA ALA A 298 -11.87 -16.85 -3.93
C ALA A 298 -11.75 -16.72 -5.45
N ARG A 299 -12.41 -15.73 -6.07
CA ARG A 299 -12.31 -15.43 -7.50
C ARG A 299 -10.91 -15.03 -7.96
N ASN A 300 -10.06 -14.55 -7.03
CA ASN A 300 -8.67 -14.18 -7.30
C ASN A 300 -7.68 -15.33 -7.05
N ARG A 301 -8.18 -16.55 -6.80
CA ARG A 301 -7.33 -17.71 -6.56
C ARG A 301 -6.48 -18.01 -7.80
N PRO A 302 -5.16 -18.24 -7.66
CA PRO A 302 -4.29 -18.52 -8.79
C PRO A 302 -4.57 -19.88 -9.42
N HIS A 303 -4.39 -19.96 -10.73
CA HIS A 303 -4.45 -21.16 -11.55
C HIS A 303 -3.08 -21.36 -12.25
N GLY A 304 -2.15 -22.09 -11.62
CA GLY A 304 -0.77 -22.16 -12.08
C GLY A 304 -0.08 -20.78 -12.02
N ALA A 305 0.46 -20.35 -13.14
CA ALA A 305 1.15 -19.08 -13.27
C ALA A 305 0.20 -17.89 -13.54
N ASP A 306 -1.11 -18.10 -13.56
CA ASP A 306 -2.09 -17.06 -13.86
C ASP A 306 -2.95 -16.74 -12.62
N MET A 307 -3.11 -15.43 -12.35
CA MET A 307 -3.95 -14.94 -11.26
C MET A 307 -4.52 -13.57 -11.61
N ARG A 308 -5.82 -13.48 -11.82
CA ARG A 308 -6.46 -12.20 -12.09
C ARG A 308 -6.56 -11.37 -10.82
N ILE A 309 -5.76 -10.29 -10.74
CA ILE A 309 -5.78 -9.38 -9.58
C ILE A 309 -6.44 -8.03 -9.92
N TYR A 310 -6.43 -7.60 -11.19
CA TYR A 310 -7.06 -6.35 -11.57
C TYR A 310 -8.59 -6.40 -11.38
N ARG A 311 -9.12 -5.36 -10.77
CA ARG A 311 -10.52 -5.25 -10.37
C ARG A 311 -10.92 -3.81 -10.08
N SER A 312 -12.22 -3.56 -9.87
CA SER A 312 -12.71 -2.28 -9.35
C SER A 312 -13.47 -2.46 -8.04
N LEU A 313 -13.44 -1.39 -7.22
CA LEU A 313 -14.20 -1.25 -5.98
C LEU A 313 -14.95 0.08 -6.00
N ASP A 314 -16.22 0.08 -5.58
CA ASP A 314 -17.02 1.30 -5.46
C ASP A 314 -17.13 1.71 -3.98
N TYR A 315 -16.72 2.92 -3.65
CA TYR A 315 -16.93 3.55 -2.35
C TYR A 315 -18.20 4.41 -2.40
N GLY A 316 -19.35 3.76 -2.48
CA GLY A 316 -20.62 4.41 -2.77
C GLY A 316 -20.57 5.19 -4.09
N GLN A 317 -21.13 6.41 -4.09
CA GLN A 317 -21.02 7.34 -5.22
C GLN A 317 -19.78 8.25 -5.13
N LEU A 318 -19.04 8.20 -4.02
CA LEU A 318 -17.89 9.08 -3.80
C LEU A 318 -16.72 8.71 -4.71
N ALA A 319 -16.35 7.43 -4.77
CA ALA A 319 -15.19 7.01 -5.54
C ALA A 319 -15.36 5.63 -6.16
N ARG A 320 -14.73 5.43 -7.31
CA ARG A 320 -14.42 4.12 -7.89
C ARG A 320 -12.91 3.98 -7.99
N PHE A 321 -12.41 2.87 -7.45
CA PHE A 321 -11.01 2.50 -7.51
C PHE A 321 -10.83 1.41 -8.57
N TYR A 322 -9.89 1.62 -9.49
CA TYR A 322 -9.44 0.65 -10.48
C TYR A 322 -8.07 0.17 -10.06
N VAL A 323 -8.00 -1.08 -9.60
CA VAL A 323 -6.74 -1.71 -9.20
C VAL A 323 -6.18 -2.43 -10.41
N LEU A 324 -4.99 -2.06 -10.87
CA LEU A 324 -4.39 -2.60 -12.09
C LEU A 324 -3.29 -3.61 -11.76
N ASP A 325 -2.92 -4.36 -12.78
CA ASP A 325 -1.80 -5.29 -12.83
C ASP A 325 -0.85 -4.84 -13.95
N GLY A 326 0.25 -4.21 -13.60
CA GLY A 326 1.24 -3.68 -14.55
C GLY A 326 2.27 -4.71 -15.02
N ARG A 327 2.26 -5.94 -14.50
CA ARG A 327 3.34 -6.90 -14.71
C ARG A 327 2.93 -8.15 -15.50
N GLN A 328 1.86 -8.83 -15.09
CA GLN A 328 1.49 -10.15 -15.60
C GLN A 328 1.16 -10.20 -17.08
N TYR A 329 0.62 -9.13 -17.63
CA TYR A 329 0.07 -9.11 -18.99
C TYR A 329 0.84 -8.21 -19.96
N ARG A 330 1.87 -7.51 -19.48
CA ARG A 330 2.58 -6.54 -20.31
C ARG A 330 3.41 -7.22 -21.41
N SER A 331 3.60 -6.52 -22.52
CA SER A 331 4.57 -6.91 -23.52
C SER A 331 5.98 -6.95 -22.89
N GLU A 332 6.89 -7.72 -23.45
CA GLU A 332 8.30 -7.72 -23.05
C GLU A 332 8.86 -6.29 -23.06
N GLN A 333 9.84 -5.94 -22.23
CA GLN A 333 10.44 -4.60 -22.27
C GLN A 333 11.03 -4.33 -23.67
N PRO A 334 10.94 -3.08 -24.17
CA PRO A 334 11.48 -2.75 -25.49
C PRO A 334 13.00 -2.64 -25.44
N CYS A 335 13.64 -2.95 -26.57
CA CYS A 335 15.06 -2.70 -26.78
C CYS A 335 15.95 -3.29 -25.66
N PRO A 336 16.00 -4.59 -25.48
CA PRO A 336 16.83 -5.20 -24.44
C PRO A 336 18.30 -4.79 -24.62
N GLN A 337 19.06 -4.80 -23.53
CA GLN A 337 20.49 -4.49 -23.56
C GLN A 337 21.27 -5.42 -24.49
N ALA A 338 22.47 -5.04 -24.92
CA ALA A 338 23.27 -5.80 -25.90
C ALA A 338 23.60 -7.25 -25.47
N ASN A 339 23.62 -7.52 -24.15
CA ASN A 339 23.79 -8.86 -23.59
C ASN A 339 22.46 -9.66 -23.51
N GLY A 340 21.36 -9.10 -24.03
CA GLY A 340 20.03 -9.68 -23.98
C GLY A 340 19.29 -9.45 -22.64
N TRP A 341 19.88 -8.69 -21.69
CA TRP A 341 19.22 -8.36 -20.42
C TRP A 341 17.96 -7.50 -20.66
N ARG A 342 16.84 -7.90 -20.03
CA ARG A 342 15.52 -7.29 -20.23
C ARG A 342 15.12 -6.32 -19.12
N GLY A 343 15.93 -6.18 -18.08
CA GLY A 343 15.66 -5.23 -16.99
C GLY A 343 15.65 -3.79 -17.47
N GLY A 344 15.07 -2.90 -16.66
CA GLY A 344 14.93 -1.48 -16.97
C GLY A 344 16.26 -0.78 -17.24
N HIS A 345 16.25 0.08 -18.25
CA HIS A 345 17.34 1.00 -18.58
C HIS A 345 16.81 2.17 -19.38
N VAL A 346 17.60 3.22 -19.51
CA VAL A 346 17.21 4.38 -20.33
C VAL A 346 17.57 4.12 -21.79
N VAL A 347 16.61 4.40 -22.69
CA VAL A 347 16.77 4.34 -24.13
C VAL A 347 16.43 5.68 -24.76
N ASP A 348 17.11 6.03 -25.83
CA ASP A 348 16.82 7.20 -26.64
C ASP A 348 15.76 6.91 -27.72
N ASP A 349 15.51 7.88 -28.59
CA ASP A 349 14.52 7.79 -29.67
C ASP A 349 14.87 6.76 -30.76
N SER A 350 16.07 6.19 -30.78
CA SER A 350 16.45 5.10 -31.70
C SER A 350 15.74 3.78 -31.32
N CYS A 351 15.22 3.66 -30.11
CA CYS A 351 14.40 2.54 -29.69
C CYS A 351 12.97 2.61 -30.28
N HIS A 352 12.85 2.32 -31.57
CA HIS A 352 11.54 2.37 -32.26
C HIS A 352 10.54 1.33 -31.75
N GLU A 353 11.02 0.23 -31.17
CA GLU A 353 10.16 -0.78 -30.55
C GLU A 353 9.27 -0.18 -29.44
N ARG A 354 9.78 0.77 -28.66
CA ARG A 354 9.06 1.42 -27.57
C ARG A 354 7.75 2.05 -28.02
N THR A 355 7.71 2.63 -29.23
CA THR A 355 6.54 3.33 -29.77
C THR A 355 5.61 2.45 -30.60
N ASP A 356 5.87 1.15 -30.72
CA ASP A 356 5.00 0.23 -31.45
C ASP A 356 3.59 0.19 -30.83
N PRO A 357 2.53 0.56 -31.58
CA PRO A 357 1.15 0.62 -31.06
C PRO A 357 0.57 -0.76 -30.67
N ARG A 358 1.20 -1.85 -31.11
CA ARG A 358 0.80 -3.23 -30.76
C ARG A 358 1.25 -3.65 -29.37
N ARG A 359 2.14 -2.89 -28.75
CA ARG A 359 2.63 -3.15 -27.39
C ARG A 359 1.61 -2.69 -26.36
N SER A 360 1.52 -3.42 -25.28
CA SER A 360 0.62 -3.11 -24.17
C SER A 360 1.34 -3.23 -22.84
N MET A 361 1.11 -2.27 -21.94
CA MET A 361 1.49 -2.31 -20.53
C MET A 361 0.55 -3.21 -19.72
N LEU A 362 -0.73 -3.21 -20.04
CA LEU A 362 -1.77 -3.88 -19.26
C LEU A 362 -2.26 -5.18 -19.90
N GLY A 363 -1.83 -5.48 -21.13
CA GLY A 363 -2.45 -6.50 -21.96
C GLY A 363 -3.83 -6.06 -22.47
N TRP A 364 -4.21 -6.55 -23.64
CA TRP A 364 -5.41 -6.07 -24.33
C TRP A 364 -6.71 -6.36 -23.57
N GLU A 365 -6.79 -7.47 -22.84
CA GLU A 365 -7.99 -7.80 -22.06
C GLU A 365 -8.20 -6.79 -20.92
N GLN A 366 -7.15 -6.46 -20.17
CA GLN A 366 -7.23 -5.49 -19.09
C GLN A 366 -7.48 -4.07 -19.62
N GLU A 367 -6.84 -3.66 -20.74
CA GLU A 367 -7.12 -2.37 -21.37
C GLU A 367 -8.61 -2.24 -21.77
N HIS A 368 -9.18 -3.25 -22.43
CA HIS A 368 -10.59 -3.25 -22.82
C HIS A 368 -11.53 -3.20 -21.60
N TRP A 369 -11.21 -3.97 -20.57
CA TRP A 369 -11.96 -3.94 -19.31
C TRP A 369 -11.91 -2.54 -18.68
N LEU A 370 -10.73 -1.93 -18.61
CA LEU A 370 -10.54 -0.61 -18.00
C LEU A 370 -11.30 0.48 -18.76
N HIS A 371 -11.20 0.51 -20.08
CA HIS A 371 -11.90 1.48 -20.91
C HIS A 371 -13.43 1.32 -20.82
N GLY A 372 -13.91 0.08 -20.78
CA GLY A 372 -15.33 -0.21 -20.55
C GLY A 372 -15.79 0.22 -19.15
N ALA A 373 -14.95 0.05 -18.14
CA ALA A 373 -15.25 0.44 -16.77
C ALA A 373 -15.23 1.98 -16.59
N PHE A 374 -14.40 2.71 -17.32
CA PHE A 374 -14.44 4.18 -17.38
C PHE A 374 -15.76 4.68 -17.95
N ALA A 375 -16.21 4.10 -19.05
CA ALA A 375 -17.47 4.49 -19.70
C ALA A 375 -18.71 4.24 -18.83
N GLN A 376 -18.62 3.33 -17.87
CA GLN A 376 -19.72 2.97 -16.95
C GLN A 376 -19.65 3.69 -15.60
N SER A 377 -18.59 4.47 -15.34
CA SER A 377 -18.42 5.09 -14.04
C SER A 377 -19.39 6.25 -13.84
N ALA A 378 -20.15 6.20 -12.74
CA ALA A 378 -20.93 7.31 -12.23
C ALA A 378 -20.29 7.90 -10.94
N ALA A 379 -19.14 7.41 -10.53
CA ALA A 379 -18.46 7.88 -9.35
C ALA A 379 -17.95 9.33 -9.49
N ARG A 380 -17.91 10.04 -8.38
CA ARG A 380 -17.41 11.40 -8.35
C ARG A 380 -15.91 11.47 -8.59
N TRP A 381 -15.16 10.55 -7.97
CA TRP A 381 -13.72 10.39 -8.12
C TRP A 381 -13.41 9.04 -8.76
N ASN A 382 -12.48 9.03 -9.68
CA ASN A 382 -12.03 7.83 -10.35
C ASN A 382 -10.53 7.67 -10.09
N VAL A 383 -10.18 6.74 -9.21
CA VAL A 383 -8.81 6.52 -8.76
C VAL A 383 -8.25 5.27 -9.43
N ILE A 384 -7.21 5.46 -10.21
CA ILE A 384 -6.47 4.39 -10.87
C ILE A 384 -5.28 4.03 -9.98
N ALA A 385 -5.42 2.94 -9.21
CA ALA A 385 -4.42 2.46 -8.26
C ALA A 385 -3.59 1.37 -8.94
N GLN A 386 -2.31 1.63 -9.12
CA GLN A 386 -1.40 0.76 -9.84
C GLN A 386 0.02 0.86 -9.24
N ASP A 387 0.95 0.09 -9.76
CA ASP A 387 2.27 -0.17 -9.21
C ASP A 387 3.32 0.92 -9.56
N LEU A 388 3.24 1.59 -10.73
CA LEU A 388 4.33 2.35 -11.37
C LEU A 388 4.07 3.86 -11.46
N LEU A 389 5.03 4.62 -11.99
CA LEU A 389 4.84 5.99 -12.44
C LEU A 389 4.28 6.00 -13.87
N VAL A 390 3.15 6.69 -14.09
CA VAL A 390 2.45 6.79 -15.40
C VAL A 390 2.95 7.96 -16.23
N ALA A 391 3.24 9.11 -15.60
CA ALA A 391 3.67 10.32 -16.31
C ALA A 391 4.93 10.06 -17.17
N PRO A 392 5.02 10.62 -18.38
CA PRO A 392 6.21 10.48 -19.19
C PRO A 392 7.39 11.23 -18.55
N MET A 393 8.57 10.60 -18.55
CA MET A 393 9.77 11.18 -17.98
C MET A 393 10.91 11.13 -18.98
N GLN A 394 11.51 12.30 -19.25
CA GLN A 394 12.83 12.39 -19.85
C GLN A 394 13.88 12.40 -18.74
N GLN A 395 14.90 11.57 -18.86
CA GLN A 395 15.94 11.45 -17.84
C GLN A 395 17.27 10.99 -18.45
N HIS A 396 18.33 11.12 -17.66
CA HIS A 396 19.64 10.54 -18.02
C HIS A 396 19.79 9.15 -17.39
N GLY A 397 20.22 8.18 -18.18
CA GLY A 397 20.67 6.88 -17.71
C GLY A 397 22.05 6.96 -17.04
N ARG A 398 22.40 5.94 -16.27
CA ARG A 398 23.73 5.83 -15.63
C ARG A 398 24.88 5.75 -16.63
N ASP A 399 24.60 5.31 -17.85
CA ASP A 399 25.50 5.22 -18.99
C ASP A 399 25.59 6.55 -19.79
N GLY A 400 24.86 7.58 -19.35
CA GLY A 400 24.80 8.89 -20.01
C GLY A 400 23.80 8.98 -21.16
N VAL A 401 23.08 7.92 -21.50
CA VAL A 401 21.99 7.96 -22.48
C VAL A 401 20.89 8.88 -21.95
N PHE A 402 20.40 9.78 -22.78
CA PHE A 402 19.27 10.65 -22.49
C PHE A 402 18.01 10.10 -23.16
N GLY A 403 16.93 9.93 -22.41
CA GLY A 403 15.70 9.37 -22.97
C GLY A 403 14.72 8.88 -21.92
N HIS A 404 14.24 7.64 -22.07
CA HIS A 404 13.11 7.10 -21.38
C HIS A 404 13.40 5.74 -20.72
N TRP A 405 12.91 5.53 -19.51
CA TRP A 405 13.06 4.28 -18.78
C TRP A 405 12.14 3.18 -19.35
N THR A 406 12.69 2.02 -19.65
CA THR A 406 11.98 0.96 -20.39
C THR A 406 11.08 0.08 -19.54
N ASP A 407 11.32 -0.03 -18.24
CA ASP A 407 10.54 -0.94 -17.37
C ASP A 407 9.18 -0.37 -16.93
N GLY A 408 9.04 0.97 -16.87
CA GLY A 408 7.79 1.66 -16.54
C GLY A 408 6.92 1.99 -17.77
N TRP A 409 5.95 2.87 -17.58
CA TRP A 409 5.00 3.30 -18.63
C TRP A 409 5.67 3.97 -19.83
N ASP A 410 6.88 4.46 -19.67
CA ASP A 410 7.65 5.01 -20.79
C ASP A 410 8.16 3.95 -21.76
N GLY A 411 8.24 2.69 -21.35
CA GLY A 411 8.43 1.56 -22.27
C GLY A 411 7.19 1.24 -23.12
N TYR A 412 6.02 1.82 -22.79
CA TYR A 412 4.72 1.51 -23.40
C TYR A 412 3.87 2.77 -23.66
N PRO A 413 4.42 3.83 -24.29
CA PRO A 413 3.72 5.11 -24.45
C PRO A 413 2.39 4.97 -25.21
N ALA A 414 2.28 4.00 -26.13
CA ALA A 414 1.04 3.75 -26.85
C ALA A 414 -0.12 3.32 -25.91
N THR A 415 0.15 2.53 -24.87
CA THR A 415 -0.86 2.18 -23.86
C THR A 415 -1.29 3.41 -23.05
N ARG A 416 -0.32 4.23 -22.61
CA ARG A 416 -0.61 5.49 -21.92
C ARG A 416 -1.51 6.38 -22.76
N THR A 417 -1.19 6.57 -24.04
CA THR A 417 -2.02 7.36 -24.96
C THR A 417 -3.44 6.80 -25.06
N ARG A 418 -3.60 5.49 -25.29
CA ARG A 418 -4.94 4.87 -25.37
C ARG A 418 -5.74 5.05 -24.08
N MET A 419 -5.10 4.96 -22.93
CA MET A 419 -5.75 5.15 -21.63
C MET A 419 -6.18 6.61 -21.42
N LEU A 420 -5.33 7.59 -21.71
CA LEU A 420 -5.65 9.01 -21.62
C LEU A 420 -6.74 9.40 -22.64
N ASP A 421 -6.69 8.86 -23.83
CA ASP A 421 -7.76 8.99 -24.85
C ASP A 421 -9.10 8.45 -24.34
N ALA A 422 -9.09 7.30 -23.65
CA ALA A 422 -10.30 6.73 -23.06
C ALA A 422 -10.87 7.63 -21.96
N ILE A 423 -10.01 8.19 -21.09
CA ILE A 423 -10.39 9.18 -20.08
C ILE A 423 -11.06 10.40 -20.74
N ALA A 424 -10.42 10.96 -21.76
CA ALA A 424 -10.94 12.14 -22.46
C ALA A 424 -12.26 11.84 -23.19
N LYS A 425 -12.37 10.72 -23.93
CA LYS A 425 -13.55 10.31 -24.68
C LYS A 425 -14.75 10.03 -23.78
N THR A 426 -14.53 9.39 -22.63
CA THR A 426 -15.59 9.09 -21.65
C THR A 426 -15.93 10.28 -20.77
N ARG A 427 -15.12 11.35 -20.81
CA ARG A 427 -15.18 12.48 -19.88
C ARG A 427 -15.18 12.01 -18.43
N LEU A 428 -14.28 11.07 -18.14
CA LEU A 428 -14.16 10.47 -16.82
C LEU A 428 -13.99 11.56 -15.76
N ARG A 429 -14.83 11.55 -14.73
CA ARG A 429 -14.84 12.60 -13.74
C ARG A 429 -13.70 12.43 -12.74
N ASN A 430 -12.93 13.50 -12.50
CA ASN A 430 -11.84 13.58 -11.52
C ASN A 430 -10.91 12.34 -11.55
N PRO A 431 -10.27 12.00 -12.68
CA PRO A 431 -9.33 10.90 -12.72
C PRO A 431 -8.05 11.26 -11.97
N VAL A 432 -7.65 10.37 -11.04
CA VAL A 432 -6.41 10.48 -10.26
C VAL A 432 -5.68 9.14 -10.31
N PHE A 433 -4.37 9.18 -10.51
CA PHE A 433 -3.51 8.00 -10.50
C PHE A 433 -2.74 7.92 -9.18
N TRP A 434 -2.64 6.73 -8.63
CA TRP A 434 -1.76 6.39 -7.52
C TRP A 434 -0.75 5.36 -7.99
N GLY A 435 0.53 5.58 -7.64
CA GLY A 435 1.64 4.72 -8.05
C GLY A 435 2.68 4.50 -6.96
N GLY A 436 3.66 3.64 -7.25
CA GLY A 436 4.78 3.24 -6.40
C GLY A 436 6.08 3.06 -7.18
N ASP A 437 6.80 1.96 -6.99
CA ASP A 437 7.99 1.45 -7.68
C ASP A 437 9.25 2.32 -7.53
N ILE A 438 9.19 3.58 -7.92
CA ILE A 438 10.37 4.44 -8.11
C ILE A 438 10.98 5.01 -6.82
N HIS A 439 10.54 4.54 -5.65
CA HIS A 439 11.09 4.83 -4.33
C HIS A 439 11.21 6.32 -3.97
N SER A 440 10.39 7.16 -4.59
CA SER A 440 10.36 8.62 -4.39
C SER A 440 8.93 9.14 -4.53
N TYR A 441 8.65 10.27 -3.88
CA TYR A 441 7.39 10.98 -4.09
C TYR A 441 7.42 11.71 -5.41
N TRP A 442 6.29 11.65 -6.13
CA TRP A 442 6.06 12.48 -7.30
C TRP A 442 4.63 12.99 -7.30
N VAL A 443 4.47 14.25 -7.72
CA VAL A 443 3.18 14.86 -8.01
C VAL A 443 3.25 15.42 -9.42
N THR A 444 2.42 14.89 -10.31
CA THR A 444 2.52 15.18 -11.74
C THR A 444 1.15 15.43 -12.36
N ASP A 445 1.16 16.15 -13.48
CA ASP A 445 0.02 16.28 -14.38
C ASP A 445 0.12 15.27 -15.52
N LEU A 446 -0.96 14.55 -15.79
CA LEU A 446 -1.08 13.75 -17.01
C LEU A 446 -1.77 14.60 -18.09
N LYS A 447 -0.98 15.05 -19.04
CA LYS A 447 -1.40 15.91 -20.15
C LYS A 447 -2.02 15.12 -21.30
N ALA A 448 -2.97 15.73 -22.03
CA ALA A 448 -3.54 15.14 -23.26
C ALA A 448 -2.46 14.93 -24.33
N ASP A 449 -1.53 15.88 -24.44
CA ASP A 449 -0.32 15.80 -25.25
C ASP A 449 0.88 16.14 -24.36
N PRO A 450 1.65 15.14 -23.93
CA PRO A 450 2.80 15.37 -23.05
C PRO A 450 3.91 16.25 -23.65
N ALA A 451 4.01 16.30 -24.99
CA ALA A 451 4.99 17.13 -25.67
C ALA A 451 4.62 18.63 -25.71
N ASN A 452 3.35 18.94 -25.42
CA ASN A 452 2.84 20.31 -25.41
C ASN A 452 2.53 20.76 -23.97
N PRO A 453 3.32 21.63 -23.35
CA PRO A 453 3.09 22.11 -22.00
C PRO A 453 1.75 22.86 -21.83
N ASP A 454 1.19 23.43 -22.89
CA ASP A 454 -0.11 24.12 -22.88
C ASP A 454 -1.29 23.16 -23.09
N SER A 455 -1.02 21.88 -23.33
CA SER A 455 -2.06 20.86 -23.47
C SER A 455 -2.87 20.71 -22.19
N PRO A 456 -4.19 20.45 -22.28
CA PRO A 456 -5.02 20.26 -21.09
C PRO A 456 -4.52 19.12 -20.19
N THR A 457 -4.53 19.34 -18.89
CA THR A 457 -4.34 18.29 -17.89
C THR A 457 -5.60 17.43 -17.86
N LEU A 458 -5.45 16.12 -18.12
CA LEU A 458 -6.54 15.14 -18.10
C LEU A 458 -6.70 14.47 -16.75
N ALA A 459 -5.59 14.24 -16.04
CA ALA A 459 -5.59 13.60 -14.73
C ALA A 459 -4.43 14.13 -13.88
N THR A 460 -4.50 13.87 -12.59
CA THR A 460 -3.41 14.11 -11.62
C THR A 460 -2.82 12.77 -11.21
N GLU A 461 -1.51 12.73 -10.98
CA GLU A 461 -0.86 11.55 -10.45
C GLU A 461 -0.12 11.85 -9.15
N PHE A 462 -0.24 10.96 -8.19
CA PHE A 462 0.54 10.90 -6.95
C PHE A 462 1.26 9.57 -6.88
N VAL A 463 2.59 9.61 -6.87
CA VAL A 463 3.41 8.43 -6.62
C VAL A 463 3.92 8.49 -5.19
N GLY A 464 3.75 7.40 -4.44
CA GLY A 464 4.26 7.27 -3.07
C GLY A 464 5.75 6.94 -3.06
N THR A 465 6.45 7.41 -2.04
CA THR A 465 7.79 6.91 -1.75
C THR A 465 7.72 5.49 -1.19
N SER A 466 8.86 4.83 -1.10
CA SER A 466 8.98 3.52 -0.47
C SER A 466 8.81 3.59 1.07
N VAL A 467 8.31 2.50 1.64
CA VAL A 467 8.31 2.32 3.10
C VAL A 467 9.75 2.23 3.64
N THR A 468 10.61 1.47 2.95
CA THR A 468 12.01 1.27 3.40
C THR A 468 13.05 1.16 2.29
N SER A 469 12.68 0.93 1.04
CA SER A 469 13.65 0.80 -0.06
C SER A 469 14.43 2.09 -0.29
N ASP A 470 15.67 1.99 -0.80
CA ASP A 470 16.49 3.15 -1.17
C ASP A 470 15.83 3.92 -2.32
N GLY A 471 15.90 5.24 -2.29
CA GLY A 471 15.45 6.12 -3.36
C GLY A 471 16.60 6.86 -4.03
N GLN A 472 16.26 7.68 -5.02
CA GLN A 472 17.18 8.60 -5.68
C GLN A 472 17.50 9.79 -4.79
N SER A 473 18.64 10.45 -5.04
CA SER A 473 18.96 11.71 -4.37
C SER A 473 18.06 12.85 -4.86
N ASN A 474 17.79 13.81 -3.99
CA ASN A 474 17.03 14.99 -4.37
C ASN A 474 17.74 15.82 -5.46
N ALA A 475 19.07 15.77 -5.53
CA ALA A 475 19.85 16.43 -6.59
C ALA A 475 19.57 15.83 -7.96
N GLU A 476 19.50 14.50 -8.08
CA GLU A 476 19.12 13.81 -9.33
C GLU A 476 17.66 14.11 -9.71
N LEU A 477 16.75 14.09 -8.73
CA LEU A 477 15.34 14.40 -8.97
C LEU A 477 15.13 15.83 -9.47
N GLN A 478 15.86 16.82 -8.95
CA GLN A 478 15.81 18.20 -9.45
C GLN A 478 16.25 18.31 -10.91
N GLN A 479 17.27 17.55 -11.33
CA GLN A 479 17.67 17.51 -12.73
C GLN A 479 16.57 16.92 -13.61
N THR A 480 15.95 15.83 -13.16
CA THR A 480 14.83 15.21 -13.88
C THR A 480 13.61 16.14 -13.95
N MET A 481 13.26 16.83 -12.86
CA MET A 481 12.16 17.81 -12.86
C MET A 481 12.38 18.95 -13.84
N ALA A 482 13.62 19.44 -13.97
CA ALA A 482 13.94 20.53 -14.91
C ALA A 482 13.67 20.14 -16.38
N LEU A 483 13.70 18.84 -16.71
CA LEU A 483 13.40 18.30 -18.03
C LEU A 483 11.91 18.03 -18.25
N ASN A 484 11.11 18.00 -17.15
CA ASN A 484 9.74 17.52 -17.16
C ASN A 484 8.79 18.55 -16.50
N PRO A 485 8.38 19.61 -17.20
CA PRO A 485 7.63 20.74 -16.61
C PRO A 485 6.23 20.40 -16.08
N HIS A 486 5.70 19.21 -16.38
CA HIS A 486 4.45 18.69 -15.83
C HIS A 486 4.61 18.09 -14.42
N VAL A 487 5.84 18.02 -13.91
CA VAL A 487 6.15 17.57 -12.56
C VAL A 487 6.13 18.77 -11.60
N HIS A 488 5.27 18.72 -10.59
CA HIS A 488 5.14 19.79 -9.61
C HIS A 488 6.03 19.58 -8.39
N TYR A 489 6.28 18.32 -8.04
CA TYR A 489 7.07 17.95 -6.85
C TYR A 489 7.70 16.58 -7.01
N ALA A 490 8.93 16.42 -6.55
CA ALA A 490 9.59 15.13 -6.33
C ALA A 490 10.49 15.20 -5.09
N GLU A 491 10.54 14.07 -4.35
CA GLU A 491 11.40 13.90 -3.17
C GLU A 491 11.79 12.44 -3.04
N GLY A 492 13.09 12.14 -2.96
CA GLY A 492 13.62 10.77 -3.03
C GLY A 492 14.44 10.32 -1.82
N GLU A 493 14.75 11.20 -0.87
CA GLU A 493 15.59 10.86 0.29
C GLU A 493 14.79 10.41 1.50
N THR A 494 13.52 10.81 1.61
CA THR A 494 12.64 10.49 2.74
C THR A 494 11.75 9.28 2.43
N ARG A 495 11.69 8.34 3.36
CA ARG A 495 10.78 7.18 3.30
C ARG A 495 9.46 7.52 3.99
N GLY A 496 8.37 6.80 3.65
CA GLY A 496 7.10 7.10 4.28
C GLY A 496 5.88 6.44 3.65
N TYR A 497 4.80 7.21 3.55
CA TYR A 497 3.52 6.78 3.00
C TYR A 497 2.70 7.97 2.51
N VAL A 498 1.63 7.71 1.78
CA VAL A 498 0.68 8.75 1.37
C VAL A 498 -0.64 8.56 2.10
N SER A 499 -1.17 9.67 2.63
CA SER A 499 -2.45 9.73 3.33
C SER A 499 -3.39 10.65 2.55
N VAL A 500 -4.62 10.18 2.30
CA VAL A 500 -5.60 10.89 1.47
C VAL A 500 -6.91 11.06 2.21
N THR A 501 -7.41 12.29 2.24
CA THR A 501 -8.79 12.59 2.64
C THR A 501 -9.58 12.95 1.41
N LEU A 502 -10.56 12.12 1.07
CA LEU A 502 -11.41 12.28 -0.08
C LEU A 502 -12.81 12.74 0.34
N THR A 503 -13.26 13.85 -0.20
CA THR A 503 -14.62 14.39 0.01
C THR A 503 -15.33 14.59 -1.33
N PRO A 504 -16.63 14.86 -1.37
CA PRO A 504 -17.29 15.21 -2.63
C PRO A 504 -16.68 16.43 -3.33
N GLY A 505 -16.12 17.39 -2.61
CA GLY A 505 -15.58 18.64 -3.17
C GLY A 505 -14.12 18.60 -3.52
N ARG A 506 -13.31 17.76 -2.86
CA ARG A 506 -11.85 17.74 -3.06
C ARG A 506 -11.20 16.46 -2.58
N MET A 507 -10.03 16.18 -3.14
CA MET A 507 -9.07 15.22 -2.65
C MET A 507 -7.90 15.97 -2.01
N GLU A 508 -7.65 15.77 -0.72
CA GLU A 508 -6.47 16.26 -0.01
C GLU A 508 -5.48 15.09 0.14
N THR A 509 -4.29 15.26 -0.41
CA THR A 509 -3.20 14.28 -0.38
C THR A 509 -2.05 14.81 0.45
N ARG A 510 -1.62 14.07 1.48
CA ARG A 510 -0.48 14.39 2.35
C ARG A 510 0.64 13.39 2.09
N LEU A 511 1.82 13.90 1.78
CA LEU A 511 3.04 13.13 1.66
C LEU A 511 3.69 13.07 3.04
N GLN A 512 3.68 11.90 3.67
CA GLN A 512 4.08 11.68 5.06
C GLN A 512 5.45 11.05 5.14
N GLY A 513 6.45 11.81 5.62
CA GLY A 513 7.83 11.35 5.77
C GLY A 513 8.14 10.86 7.18
N ILE A 514 8.86 9.74 7.30
CA ILE A 514 9.43 9.26 8.57
C ILE A 514 10.86 9.78 8.75
N SER A 515 11.25 10.05 10.00
CA SER A 515 12.56 10.66 10.31
C SER A 515 13.75 9.78 9.96
N ASP A 516 13.68 8.47 10.19
CA ASP A 516 14.69 7.47 9.80
C ASP A 516 14.04 6.08 9.73
N ARG A 517 14.13 5.41 8.59
CA ARG A 517 13.65 4.03 8.43
C ARG A 517 14.41 3.01 9.28
N ARG A 518 15.62 3.34 9.75
CA ARG A 518 16.45 2.46 10.61
C ARG A 518 16.08 2.56 12.08
N ASP A 519 15.30 3.57 12.45
CA ASP A 519 14.81 3.76 13.81
C ASP A 519 13.41 3.17 14.00
N ARG A 520 13.29 2.21 14.92
CA ARG A 520 11.97 1.67 15.32
C ARG A 520 11.05 2.72 15.92
N GLN A 521 11.60 3.80 16.47
CA GLN A 521 10.87 4.90 17.10
C GLN A 521 10.77 6.12 16.18
N ALA A 522 11.04 5.96 14.87
CA ALA A 522 10.96 7.04 13.91
C ALA A 522 9.65 7.84 14.07
N THR A 523 9.77 9.15 14.01
CA THR A 523 8.63 10.08 14.00
C THR A 523 8.14 10.32 12.59
N VAL A 524 6.93 10.86 12.44
CA VAL A 524 6.33 11.20 11.15
C VAL A 524 6.11 12.71 11.06
N SER A 525 6.30 13.26 9.87
CA SER A 525 5.95 14.64 9.55
C SER A 525 5.35 14.74 8.15
N THR A 526 4.46 15.70 7.94
CA THR A 526 3.95 16.00 6.60
C THR A 526 4.98 16.81 5.84
N LEU A 527 5.52 16.25 4.76
CA LEU A 527 6.50 16.93 3.89
C LEU A 527 5.81 17.96 3.01
N LYS A 528 4.70 17.56 2.38
CA LYS A 528 3.88 18.39 1.49
C LYS A 528 2.42 17.97 1.57
N ARG A 529 1.57 18.94 1.22
CA ARG A 529 0.12 18.75 1.09
C ARG A 529 -0.31 19.28 -0.26
N PHE A 530 -1.14 18.50 -0.95
CA PHE A 530 -1.73 18.88 -2.24
C PHE A 530 -3.24 18.70 -2.22
N VAL A 531 -3.92 19.51 -3.02
CA VAL A 531 -5.38 19.43 -3.19
C VAL A 531 -5.70 19.34 -4.68
N VAL A 532 -6.59 18.41 -5.02
CA VAL A 532 -7.29 18.37 -6.30
C VAL A 532 -8.75 18.73 -6.04
N GLU A 533 -9.24 19.76 -6.70
CA GLU A 533 -10.63 20.22 -6.55
C GLU A 533 -11.57 19.47 -7.50
N ASP A 534 -12.82 19.22 -7.08
CA ASP A 534 -13.84 18.60 -7.94
C ASP A 534 -14.02 19.37 -9.26
N GLY A 535 -13.90 18.66 -10.38
CA GLY A 535 -14.01 19.21 -11.72
C GLY A 535 -12.79 19.96 -12.24
N LYS A 536 -11.67 19.95 -11.51
CA LYS A 536 -10.40 20.57 -11.92
C LYS A 536 -9.27 19.53 -11.86
N ALA A 537 -8.73 19.16 -13.01
CA ALA A 537 -7.51 18.36 -13.05
C ALA A 537 -6.29 19.21 -12.67
N GLY A 538 -5.28 18.56 -12.11
CA GLY A 538 -4.07 19.19 -11.59
C GLY A 538 -4.10 19.37 -10.07
N ALA A 539 -2.95 19.12 -9.43
CA ALA A 539 -2.77 19.28 -7.99
C ALA A 539 -2.26 20.68 -7.66
N VAL A 540 -2.75 21.27 -6.60
CA VAL A 540 -2.29 22.56 -6.07
C VAL A 540 -1.71 22.31 -4.67
N GLU A 541 -0.51 22.84 -4.39
CA GLU A 541 0.09 22.80 -3.05
C GLU A 541 -0.74 23.62 -2.07
N ALA A 542 -1.04 23.07 -0.87
CA ALA A 542 -1.95 23.65 0.14
C ALA A 542 -1.27 23.94 1.48
#